data_bbaebdbc4357f362fafa4cdb1383359b
#
_entry.id   bbaebdbc4357f362fafa4cdb1383359b
#
_cell.length_a   1.000
_cell.length_b   1.000
_cell.length_c   1.000
_cell.angle_alpha   90.00
_cell.angle_beta   90.00
_cell.angle_gamma   90.00
#
_symmetry.space_group_name_H-M   'P 1'
#
loop_
_entity.id
_entity.type
_entity.pdbx_description
1 polymer ?
#
loop_
_entity_poly.entity_id
_entity_poly.type
_entity_poly.pdbx_seq_one_letter_code
_entity_poly.pdbx_strand_id
1 'polypeptide(L)'
;MKELKLIFIPGWGMEEEVWSLLLPYFKEYSVRCVEWRNMKNDSEFVERVIEAAKDQNAILIGWSLGALVALQSCDRVRTKGMVLIGGTAKFTIDDDYISAWNTSFVERMKRNVARRKEETLDRFYKSMFAKNELKESERFEKITERFKGDSIQSLQIGLNYLIEADMRNALQRVKVPMLLLHGEHDGICPLSAAHYIRENTSASLKVVNGAGHALCVTNFEYCANEVIQFVEGIRYDQQNAITKTI
;
A
#
# COMPACT_ATOMS: atom_id res chain seq x y z
N MET A 1 18.94 -4.19 -20.75
CA MET A 1 17.54 -3.97 -20.31
C MET A 1 17.52 -2.81 -19.31
N LYS A 2 16.50 -1.93 -19.34
CA LYS A 2 16.36 -0.95 -18.25
C LYS A 2 16.08 -1.72 -16.96
N GLU A 3 16.82 -1.43 -15.91
CA GLU A 3 16.69 -2.09 -14.61
C GLU A 3 15.26 -1.95 -14.06
N LEU A 4 14.72 -3.03 -13.53
CA LEU A 4 13.38 -3.05 -12.93
C LEU A 4 13.48 -2.57 -11.48
N LYS A 5 12.83 -1.46 -11.16
CA LYS A 5 12.84 -0.84 -9.84
C LYS A 5 11.61 -1.23 -9.02
N LEU A 6 11.81 -1.55 -7.76
CA LEU A 6 10.73 -1.79 -6.80
C LEU A 6 10.47 -0.51 -6.02
N ILE A 7 9.23 0.00 -6.08
CA ILE A 7 8.82 1.22 -5.38
C ILE A 7 7.88 0.83 -4.24
N PHE A 8 8.35 0.96 -3.00
CA PHE A 8 7.57 0.69 -1.80
C PHE A 8 6.83 1.97 -1.37
N ILE A 9 5.52 1.88 -1.29
CA ILE A 9 4.60 3.01 -1.08
C ILE A 9 3.83 2.74 0.23
N PRO A 10 4.14 3.47 1.33
CA PRO A 10 3.63 3.16 2.65
C PRO A 10 2.16 3.57 2.85
N GLY A 11 1.57 3.09 3.94
CA GLY A 11 0.24 3.48 4.41
C GLY A 11 0.21 4.88 5.02
N TRP A 12 -0.98 5.30 5.46
CA TRP A 12 -1.17 6.55 6.18
C TRP A 12 -0.45 6.53 7.54
N GLY A 13 0.24 7.62 7.86
CA GLY A 13 0.99 7.76 9.12
C GLY A 13 2.20 6.83 9.24
N MET A 14 2.68 6.27 8.11
CA MET A 14 3.83 5.37 8.06
C MET A 14 5.04 6.03 7.42
N GLU A 15 6.21 5.62 7.88
CA GLU A 15 7.51 6.03 7.34
C GLU A 15 8.24 4.81 6.74
N GLU A 16 9.40 5.02 6.10
CA GLU A 16 10.13 3.94 5.41
C GLU A 16 10.53 2.78 6.35
N GLU A 17 10.70 3.06 7.64
CA GLU A 17 11.02 2.07 8.67
C GLU A 17 10.00 0.93 8.76
N VAL A 18 8.76 1.13 8.33
CA VAL A 18 7.73 0.09 8.31
C VAL A 18 8.14 -1.09 7.41
N TRP A 19 8.98 -0.83 6.41
CA TRP A 19 9.48 -1.83 5.50
C TRP A 19 10.74 -2.56 6.00
N SER A 20 11.25 -2.22 7.19
CA SER A 20 12.53 -2.74 7.71
C SER A 20 12.62 -4.26 7.83
N LEU A 21 11.47 -4.95 7.98
CA LEU A 21 11.42 -6.41 8.01
C LEU A 21 11.42 -7.03 6.60
N LEU A 22 10.87 -6.32 5.60
CA LEU A 22 10.81 -6.78 4.22
C LEU A 22 12.08 -6.47 3.43
N LEU A 23 12.63 -5.26 3.58
CA LEU A 23 13.74 -4.78 2.76
C LEU A 23 14.97 -5.72 2.71
N PRO A 24 15.33 -6.45 3.78
CA PRO A 24 16.43 -7.42 3.74
C PRO A 24 16.29 -8.51 2.67
N TYR A 25 15.07 -8.84 2.26
CA TYR A 25 14.78 -9.84 1.21
C TYR A 25 15.02 -9.29 -0.22
N PHE A 26 15.12 -7.97 -0.37
CA PHE A 26 15.23 -7.29 -1.66
C PHE A 26 16.61 -6.68 -1.93
N LYS A 27 17.67 -7.17 -1.27
CA LYS A 27 19.03 -6.63 -1.41
C LYS A 27 19.58 -6.69 -2.83
N GLU A 28 19.15 -7.68 -3.62
CA GLU A 28 19.55 -7.88 -5.02
C GLU A 28 18.70 -7.07 -6.02
N TYR A 29 17.78 -6.24 -5.52
CA TYR A 29 16.88 -5.44 -6.35
C TYR A 29 17.16 -3.95 -6.18
N SER A 30 16.87 -3.18 -7.23
CA SER A 30 16.85 -1.71 -7.14
C SER A 30 15.59 -1.28 -6.40
N VAL A 31 15.72 -0.81 -5.17
CA VAL A 31 14.59 -0.44 -4.31
C VAL A 31 14.54 1.06 -4.04
N ARG A 32 13.34 1.63 -3.97
CA ARG A 32 13.05 2.95 -3.43
C ARG A 32 11.83 2.88 -2.52
N CYS A 33 11.91 3.55 -1.38
CA CYS A 33 10.77 3.80 -0.51
C CYS A 33 10.27 5.23 -0.73
N VAL A 34 8.96 5.39 -0.80
CA VAL A 34 8.30 6.69 -0.83
C VAL A 34 8.02 7.12 0.61
N GLU A 35 8.08 8.41 0.88
CA GLU A 35 7.75 8.99 2.18
C GLU A 35 6.64 10.03 2.07
N TRP A 36 5.80 10.10 3.09
CA TRP A 36 4.66 11.02 3.16
C TRP A 36 4.87 12.23 4.08
N ARG A 37 6.04 12.32 4.73
CA ARG A 37 6.28 13.43 5.66
C ARG A 37 6.28 14.79 4.97
N ASN A 38 5.75 15.79 5.68
CA ASN A 38 5.71 17.18 5.24
C ASN A 38 4.99 17.41 3.91
N MET A 39 3.91 16.66 3.65
CA MET A 39 3.03 16.87 2.51
C MET A 39 2.40 18.27 2.57
N LYS A 40 2.28 18.94 1.44
CA LYS A 40 1.66 20.26 1.31
C LYS A 40 0.28 20.20 0.68
N ASN A 41 0.06 19.22 -0.19
CA ASN A 41 -1.21 18.97 -0.87
C ASN A 41 -1.27 17.49 -1.32
N ASP A 42 -2.42 17.07 -1.81
CA ASP A 42 -2.71 15.69 -2.22
C ASP A 42 -2.03 15.28 -3.54
N SER A 43 -1.73 16.23 -4.44
CA SER A 43 -1.04 15.90 -5.71
C SER A 43 0.36 15.32 -5.46
N GLU A 44 0.99 15.69 -4.35
CA GLU A 44 2.32 15.19 -3.99
C GLU A 44 2.35 13.65 -3.80
N PHE A 45 1.23 12.99 -3.50
CA PHE A 45 1.22 11.53 -3.41
C PHE A 45 1.69 10.88 -4.72
N VAL A 46 1.11 11.29 -5.83
CA VAL A 46 1.48 10.76 -7.16
C VAL A 46 2.84 11.31 -7.60
N GLU A 47 3.12 12.59 -7.35
CA GLU A 47 4.38 13.22 -7.73
C GLU A 47 5.59 12.52 -7.10
N ARG A 48 5.52 12.15 -5.82
CA ARG A 48 6.60 11.41 -5.13
C ARG A 48 6.81 10.00 -5.68
N VAL A 49 5.76 9.33 -6.14
CA VAL A 49 5.88 8.04 -6.83
C VAL A 49 6.57 8.23 -8.19
N ILE A 50 6.19 9.25 -8.96
CA ILE A 50 6.82 9.59 -10.24
C ILE A 50 8.32 9.88 -10.03
N GLU A 51 8.65 10.68 -9.02
CA GLU A 51 10.03 10.99 -8.67
C GLU A 51 10.82 9.73 -8.27
N ALA A 52 10.23 8.85 -7.46
CA ALA A 52 10.87 7.60 -7.06
C ALA A 52 11.13 6.68 -8.26
N ALA A 53 10.25 6.65 -9.24
CA ALA A 53 10.38 5.83 -10.45
C ALA A 53 11.45 6.37 -11.41
N LYS A 54 11.67 7.69 -11.51
CA LYS A 54 12.68 8.32 -12.38
C LYS A 54 12.69 7.78 -13.82
N ASP A 55 11.52 7.68 -14.44
CA ASP A 55 11.34 7.13 -15.81
C ASP A 55 11.88 5.70 -16.04
N GLN A 56 12.12 4.94 -14.99
CA GLN A 56 12.50 3.54 -15.08
C GLN A 56 11.27 2.63 -15.12
N ASN A 57 11.46 1.39 -15.58
CA ASN A 57 10.45 0.36 -15.40
C ASN A 57 10.28 0.07 -13.91
N ALA A 58 9.04 0.09 -13.40
CA ALA A 58 8.76 -0.03 -11.98
C ALA A 58 7.72 -1.11 -11.68
N ILE A 59 7.88 -1.77 -10.53
CA ILE A 59 6.81 -2.49 -9.85
C ILE A 59 6.43 -1.65 -8.64
N LEU A 60 5.15 -1.29 -8.54
CA LEU A 60 4.61 -0.51 -7.43
C LEU A 60 4.12 -1.47 -6.34
N ILE A 61 4.64 -1.32 -5.12
CA ILE A 61 4.30 -2.14 -3.96
C ILE A 61 3.64 -1.21 -2.94
N GLY A 62 2.31 -1.17 -2.95
CA GLY A 62 1.53 -0.25 -2.12
C GLY A 62 0.87 -0.95 -0.94
N TRP A 63 0.98 -0.37 0.25
CA TRP A 63 0.27 -0.81 1.43
C TRP A 63 -0.77 0.21 1.87
N SER A 64 -2.05 -0.23 2.06
CA SER A 64 -3.13 0.63 2.58
C SER A 64 -3.35 1.86 1.70
N LEU A 65 -3.19 3.10 2.22
CA LEU A 65 -3.17 4.34 1.44
C LEU A 65 -2.24 4.22 0.23
N GLY A 66 -1.06 3.61 0.42
CA GLY A 66 -0.10 3.39 -0.66
C GLY A 66 -0.65 2.53 -1.80
N ALA A 67 -1.62 1.66 -1.54
CA ALA A 67 -2.29 0.89 -2.58
C ALA A 67 -3.19 1.77 -3.48
N LEU A 68 -3.92 2.73 -2.89
CA LEU A 68 -4.68 3.73 -3.66
C LEU A 68 -3.76 4.60 -4.51
N VAL A 69 -2.63 5.06 -3.92
CA VAL A 69 -1.63 5.85 -4.64
C VAL A 69 -0.98 5.05 -5.76
N ALA A 70 -0.70 3.75 -5.55
CA ALA A 70 -0.17 2.87 -6.60
C ALA A 70 -1.14 2.74 -7.77
N LEU A 71 -2.43 2.55 -7.50
CA LEU A 71 -3.48 2.50 -8.53
C LEU A 71 -3.57 3.83 -9.30
N GLN A 72 -3.54 4.97 -8.61
CA GLN A 72 -3.59 6.29 -9.22
C GLN A 72 -2.34 6.60 -10.06
N SER A 73 -1.18 6.07 -9.67
CA SER A 73 0.09 6.30 -10.34
C SER A 73 0.36 5.34 -11.50
N CYS A 74 -0.46 4.30 -11.68
CA CYS A 74 -0.18 3.17 -12.56
C CYS A 74 0.12 3.58 -14.01
N ASP A 75 -0.61 4.54 -14.55
CA ASP A 75 -0.45 5.07 -15.91
C ASP A 75 0.41 6.34 -16.00
N ARG A 76 0.89 6.83 -14.86
CA ARG A 76 1.78 8.01 -14.76
C ARG A 76 3.27 7.64 -14.71
N VAL A 77 3.58 6.38 -14.45
CA VAL A 77 4.93 5.81 -14.47
C VAL A 77 5.00 4.60 -15.40
N ARG A 78 6.20 4.12 -15.72
CA ARG A 78 6.38 2.91 -16.55
C ARG A 78 6.14 1.65 -15.72
N THR A 79 4.90 1.49 -15.25
CA THR A 79 4.51 0.37 -14.40
C THR A 79 4.56 -0.95 -15.17
N LYS A 80 5.20 -1.96 -14.59
CA LYS A 80 5.31 -3.33 -15.12
C LYS A 80 4.50 -4.34 -14.32
N GLY A 81 4.09 -3.97 -13.12
CA GLY A 81 3.22 -4.74 -12.25
C GLY A 81 2.94 -3.99 -10.97
N MET A 82 1.95 -4.45 -10.23
CA MET A 82 1.59 -3.89 -8.92
C MET A 82 1.39 -4.99 -7.89
N VAL A 83 1.82 -4.73 -6.66
CA VAL A 83 1.47 -5.51 -5.47
C VAL A 83 0.73 -4.59 -4.51
N LEU A 84 -0.50 -4.94 -4.17
CA LEU A 84 -1.33 -4.19 -3.24
C LEU A 84 -1.52 -5.00 -1.96
N ILE A 85 -0.99 -4.49 -0.84
CA ILE A 85 -1.05 -5.13 0.47
C ILE A 85 -2.12 -4.43 1.30
N GLY A 86 -3.13 -5.15 1.79
CA GLY A 86 -4.25 -4.56 2.54
C GLY A 86 -4.88 -3.37 1.80
N GLY A 87 -5.04 -3.49 0.48
CA GLY A 87 -5.47 -2.40 -0.39
C GLY A 87 -6.98 -2.35 -0.60
N THR A 88 -7.45 -1.19 -1.03
CA THR A 88 -8.84 -0.93 -1.44
C THR A 88 -8.84 -0.05 -2.70
N ALA A 89 -9.93 -0.09 -3.47
CA ALA A 89 -10.14 0.83 -4.59
C ALA A 89 -10.77 2.17 -4.15
N LYS A 90 -11.40 2.20 -2.98
CA LYS A 90 -11.99 3.36 -2.33
C LYS A 90 -12.02 3.10 -0.81
N PHE A 91 -11.67 4.10 -0.02
CA PHE A 91 -11.56 3.92 1.44
C PHE A 91 -12.85 4.24 2.19
N THR A 92 -13.72 5.09 1.62
CA THR A 92 -14.99 5.49 2.23
C THR A 92 -16.19 4.93 1.49
N ILE A 93 -17.24 4.58 2.25
CA ILE A 93 -18.50 4.09 1.69
C ILE A 93 -19.23 5.16 0.87
N ASP A 94 -19.96 4.70 -0.14
CA ASP A 94 -21.02 5.44 -0.81
C ASP A 94 -22.17 4.49 -1.20
N ASP A 95 -23.14 4.96 -1.99
CA ASP A 95 -24.32 4.20 -2.34
C ASP A 95 -24.01 2.88 -3.06
N ASP A 96 -22.92 2.86 -3.85
CA ASP A 96 -22.51 1.72 -4.69
C ASP A 96 -21.32 0.95 -4.11
N TYR A 97 -20.75 1.38 -2.96
CA TYR A 97 -19.57 0.77 -2.38
C TYR A 97 -19.62 0.74 -0.85
N ILE A 98 -19.89 -0.45 -0.31
CA ILE A 98 -20.07 -0.68 1.14
C ILE A 98 -18.85 -1.32 1.81
N SER A 99 -17.85 -1.78 1.04
CA SER A 99 -16.64 -2.47 1.54
C SER A 99 -15.59 -1.46 2.03
N ALA A 100 -16.00 -0.53 2.89
CA ALA A 100 -15.19 0.62 3.27
C ALA A 100 -15.66 1.26 4.59
N TRP A 101 -14.99 2.31 5.01
CA TRP A 101 -15.30 3.07 6.23
C TRP A 101 -16.34 4.15 5.99
N ASN A 102 -17.16 4.42 7.00
CA ASN A 102 -18.02 5.61 6.98
C ASN A 102 -17.16 6.87 7.03
N THR A 103 -17.40 7.81 6.11
CA THR A 103 -16.67 9.09 6.01
C THR A 103 -16.61 9.84 7.35
N SER A 104 -17.69 9.78 8.17
CA SER A 104 -17.72 10.42 9.48
C SER A 104 -16.66 9.91 10.46
N PHE A 105 -16.22 8.64 10.33
CA PHE A 105 -15.14 8.10 11.15
C PHE A 105 -13.79 8.70 10.74
N VAL A 106 -13.52 8.81 9.44
CA VAL A 106 -12.28 9.41 8.92
C VAL A 106 -12.22 10.91 9.28
N GLU A 107 -13.34 11.62 9.13
CA GLU A 107 -13.45 13.02 9.54
C GLU A 107 -13.24 13.22 11.06
N ARG A 108 -13.74 12.30 11.87
CA ARG A 108 -13.47 12.31 13.32
C ARG A 108 -12.00 12.07 13.61
N MET A 109 -11.37 11.13 12.91
CA MET A 109 -9.95 10.84 13.04
C MET A 109 -9.11 12.06 12.67
N LYS A 110 -9.44 12.77 11.59
CA LYS A 110 -8.81 14.03 11.16
C LYS A 110 -8.89 15.13 12.24
N ARG A 111 -10.05 15.31 12.88
CA ARG A 111 -10.19 16.24 14.01
C ARG A 111 -9.37 15.80 15.24
N ASN A 112 -9.29 14.50 15.50
CA ASN A 112 -8.52 13.96 16.61
C ASN A 112 -7.02 14.12 16.38
N VAL A 113 -6.50 13.93 15.16
CA VAL A 113 -5.09 14.21 14.82
C VAL A 113 -4.73 15.66 15.16
N ALA A 114 -5.61 16.63 14.89
CA ALA A 114 -5.36 18.03 15.24
C ALA A 114 -5.26 18.30 16.76
N ARG A 115 -5.94 17.50 17.58
CA ARG A 115 -6.06 17.74 19.03
C ARG A 115 -5.18 16.82 19.87
N ARG A 116 -4.96 15.58 19.42
CA ARG A 116 -4.32 14.48 20.15
C ARG A 116 -3.61 13.55 19.15
N LYS A 117 -2.60 14.08 18.46
CA LYS A 117 -1.92 13.40 17.35
C LYS A 117 -1.39 12.02 17.77
N GLU A 118 -0.59 11.96 18.82
CA GLU A 118 0.08 10.73 19.27
C GLU A 118 -0.95 9.68 19.72
N GLU A 119 -1.96 10.08 20.50
CA GLU A 119 -3.02 9.17 20.93
C GLU A 119 -3.84 8.64 19.74
N THR A 120 -4.06 9.47 18.71
CA THR A 120 -4.80 9.08 17.52
C THR A 120 -4.00 8.10 16.67
N LEU A 121 -2.70 8.34 16.51
CA LEU A 121 -1.80 7.43 15.81
C LEU A 121 -1.69 6.09 16.54
N ASP A 122 -1.48 6.09 17.85
CA ASP A 122 -1.39 4.88 18.66
C ASP A 122 -2.66 4.00 18.54
N ARG A 123 -3.83 4.63 18.65
CA ARG A 123 -5.11 3.91 18.46
C ARG A 123 -5.26 3.34 17.05
N PHE A 124 -4.86 4.09 16.03
CA PHE A 124 -4.88 3.62 14.65
C PHE A 124 -3.93 2.44 14.48
N TYR A 125 -2.69 2.56 14.97
CA TYR A 125 -1.70 1.50 14.89
C TYR A 125 -2.18 0.20 15.55
N LYS A 126 -2.76 0.29 16.75
CA LYS A 126 -3.33 -0.87 17.44
C LYS A 126 -4.49 -1.51 16.69
N SER A 127 -5.28 -0.72 15.96
CA SER A 127 -6.41 -1.23 15.17
C SER A 127 -6.03 -2.00 13.92
N MET A 128 -4.77 -1.97 13.50
CA MET A 128 -4.28 -2.70 12.32
C MET A 128 -4.08 -4.20 12.58
N PHE A 129 -4.06 -4.62 13.83
CA PHE A 129 -3.74 -5.99 14.21
C PHE A 129 -5.00 -6.79 14.53
N ALA A 130 -5.03 -8.05 14.10
CA ALA A 130 -6.04 -9.00 14.55
C ALA A 130 -5.79 -9.40 16.03
N LYS A 131 -6.81 -9.93 16.69
CA LYS A 131 -6.71 -10.27 18.14
C LYS A 131 -5.61 -11.27 18.48
N ASN A 132 -5.21 -12.09 17.55
CA ASN A 132 -4.15 -13.10 17.69
C ASN A 132 -2.74 -12.58 17.37
N GLU A 133 -2.60 -11.29 16.99
CA GLU A 133 -1.33 -10.68 16.56
C GLU A 133 -0.72 -9.74 17.61
N LEU A 134 -0.87 -10.05 18.91
CA LEU A 134 -0.37 -9.21 20.00
C LEU A 134 1.16 -9.05 20.00
N LYS A 135 1.90 -10.16 19.73
CA LYS A 135 3.37 -10.13 19.67
C LYS A 135 3.88 -9.29 18.49
N GLU A 136 3.17 -9.33 17.39
CA GLU A 136 3.46 -8.58 16.19
C GLU A 136 3.17 -7.08 16.41
N SER A 137 2.16 -6.75 17.19
CA SER A 137 1.87 -5.37 17.63
C SER A 137 3.03 -4.80 18.45
N GLU A 138 3.60 -5.55 19.40
CA GLU A 138 4.79 -5.15 20.16
C GLU A 138 6.02 -4.94 19.26
N ARG A 139 6.18 -5.78 18.23
CA ARG A 139 7.23 -5.62 17.21
C ARG A 139 7.04 -4.33 16.42
N PHE A 140 5.80 -4.02 16.07
CA PHE A 140 5.48 -2.79 15.35
C PHE A 140 5.74 -1.54 16.19
N GLU A 141 5.45 -1.56 17.49
CA GLU A 141 5.79 -0.46 18.42
C GLU A 141 7.29 -0.13 18.34
N LYS A 142 8.18 -1.14 18.36
CA LYS A 142 9.63 -0.94 18.21
C LYS A 142 10.04 -0.37 16.83
N ILE A 143 9.25 -0.63 15.78
CA ILE A 143 9.45 -0.02 14.46
C ILE A 143 9.06 1.46 14.52
N THR A 144 7.92 1.79 15.13
CA THR A 144 7.43 3.17 15.21
C THR A 144 8.27 4.06 16.10
N GLU A 145 9.01 3.52 17.10
CA GLU A 145 10.00 4.27 17.87
C GLU A 145 11.10 4.93 17.00
N ARG A 146 11.32 4.40 15.80
CA ARG A 146 12.29 4.93 14.83
C ARG A 146 11.70 5.96 13.87
N PHE A 147 10.37 6.16 13.90
CA PHE A 147 9.73 7.15 13.06
C PHE A 147 10.15 8.56 13.51
N LYS A 148 10.43 9.41 12.55
CA LYS A 148 10.80 10.82 12.77
C LYS A 148 9.57 11.67 13.10
N GLY A 149 8.39 11.11 12.84
CA GLY A 149 7.10 11.77 13.00
C GLY A 149 6.75 12.71 11.87
N ASP A 150 5.46 12.93 11.69
CA ASP A 150 4.93 13.80 10.64
C ASP A 150 4.13 14.97 11.23
N SER A 151 3.96 16.03 10.45
CA SER A 151 3.17 17.19 10.83
C SER A 151 1.68 16.85 10.86
N ILE A 152 0.92 17.56 11.71
CA ILE A 152 -0.53 17.45 11.74
C ILE A 152 -1.13 17.73 10.37
N GLN A 153 -0.62 18.75 9.68
CA GLN A 153 -1.07 19.12 8.32
C GLN A 153 -0.89 17.98 7.32
N SER A 154 0.28 17.36 7.28
CA SER A 154 0.58 16.24 6.38
C SER A 154 -0.32 15.03 6.66
N LEU A 155 -0.50 14.67 7.94
CA LEU A 155 -1.41 13.59 8.34
C LEU A 155 -2.86 13.88 7.93
N GLN A 156 -3.32 15.13 8.05
CA GLN A 156 -4.66 15.54 7.63
C GLN A 156 -4.83 15.51 6.11
N ILE A 157 -3.80 15.85 5.34
CA ILE A 157 -3.79 15.70 3.87
C ILE A 157 -3.97 14.23 3.49
N GLY A 158 -3.28 13.32 4.18
CA GLY A 158 -3.46 11.89 3.95
C GLY A 158 -4.88 11.39 4.27
N LEU A 159 -5.51 11.88 5.33
CA LEU A 159 -6.90 11.53 5.66
C LEU A 159 -7.89 12.14 4.64
N ASN A 160 -7.65 13.34 4.15
CA ASN A 160 -8.45 13.92 3.04
C ASN A 160 -8.32 13.07 1.78
N TYR A 161 -7.10 12.68 1.42
CA TYR A 161 -6.87 11.79 0.28
C TYR A 161 -7.65 10.47 0.42
N LEU A 162 -7.67 9.86 1.61
CA LEU A 162 -8.46 8.64 1.86
C LEU A 162 -9.97 8.86 1.72
N ILE A 163 -10.48 10.06 2.03
CA ILE A 163 -11.90 10.40 1.84
C ILE A 163 -12.24 10.57 0.35
N GLU A 164 -11.37 11.24 -0.40
CA GLU A 164 -11.67 11.72 -1.75
C GLU A 164 -11.25 10.73 -2.85
N ALA A 165 -10.20 9.92 -2.60
CA ALA A 165 -9.66 9.02 -3.60
C ALA A 165 -10.64 7.89 -3.94
N ASP A 166 -11.01 7.82 -5.23
CA ASP A 166 -11.85 6.77 -5.80
C ASP A 166 -11.19 6.19 -7.05
N MET A 167 -10.64 5.00 -6.91
CA MET A 167 -9.92 4.32 -7.98
C MET A 167 -10.77 3.27 -8.72
N ARG A 168 -12.07 3.15 -8.42
CA ARG A 168 -12.96 2.15 -9.02
C ARG A 168 -12.96 2.22 -10.56
N ASN A 169 -13.10 3.42 -11.12
CA ASN A 169 -13.04 3.64 -12.57
C ASN A 169 -11.63 3.41 -13.15
N ALA A 170 -10.59 3.54 -12.34
CA ALA A 170 -9.22 3.29 -12.76
C ALA A 170 -8.92 1.80 -12.94
N LEU A 171 -9.57 0.91 -12.17
CA LEU A 171 -9.36 -0.53 -12.22
C LEU A 171 -9.49 -1.10 -13.63
N GLN A 172 -10.48 -0.66 -14.40
CA GLN A 172 -10.72 -1.13 -15.78
C GLN A 172 -9.59 -0.76 -16.75
N ARG A 173 -8.80 0.28 -16.42
CA ARG A 173 -7.66 0.73 -17.24
C ARG A 173 -6.34 0.04 -16.86
N VAL A 174 -6.28 -0.63 -15.70
CA VAL A 174 -5.08 -1.37 -15.30
C VAL A 174 -4.87 -2.56 -16.21
N LYS A 175 -3.75 -2.56 -16.96
CA LYS A 175 -3.38 -3.61 -17.92
C LYS A 175 -2.13 -4.38 -17.51
N VAL A 176 -1.50 -3.99 -16.42
CA VAL A 176 -0.31 -4.68 -15.90
C VAL A 176 -0.72 -5.80 -14.93
N PRO A 177 0.09 -6.85 -14.79
CA PRO A 177 -0.12 -7.86 -13.76
C PRO A 177 -0.28 -7.23 -12.37
N MET A 178 -1.18 -7.79 -11.55
CA MET A 178 -1.44 -7.32 -10.20
C MET A 178 -1.56 -8.49 -9.22
N LEU A 179 -0.89 -8.36 -8.09
CA LEU A 179 -1.00 -9.25 -6.93
C LEU A 179 -1.63 -8.50 -5.76
N LEU A 180 -2.65 -9.09 -5.15
CA LEU A 180 -3.29 -8.62 -3.93
C LEU A 180 -2.86 -9.54 -2.78
N LEU A 181 -2.30 -8.96 -1.71
CA LEU A 181 -2.01 -9.63 -0.45
C LEU A 181 -2.92 -9.06 0.63
N HIS A 182 -3.77 -9.88 1.24
CA HIS A 182 -4.80 -9.36 2.15
C HIS A 182 -4.97 -10.23 3.38
N GLY A 183 -5.12 -9.61 4.55
CA GLY A 183 -5.43 -10.32 5.79
C GLY A 183 -6.92 -10.68 5.86
N GLU A 184 -7.22 -11.91 6.28
CA GLU A 184 -8.62 -12.36 6.45
C GLU A 184 -9.40 -11.49 7.43
N HIS A 185 -8.71 -11.02 8.49
CA HIS A 185 -9.30 -10.22 9.57
C HIS A 185 -8.87 -8.74 9.51
N ASP A 186 -8.59 -8.24 8.30
CA ASP A 186 -8.26 -6.83 8.11
C ASP A 186 -9.45 -5.95 8.48
N GLY A 187 -9.33 -5.24 9.61
CA GLY A 187 -10.35 -4.32 10.13
C GLY A 187 -10.25 -2.90 9.58
N ILE A 188 -9.20 -2.61 8.80
CA ILE A 188 -8.97 -1.29 8.17
C ILE A 188 -9.48 -1.29 6.73
N CYS A 189 -8.98 -2.20 5.91
CA CYS A 189 -9.50 -2.45 4.57
C CYS A 189 -10.14 -3.85 4.58
N PRO A 190 -11.46 -3.98 4.63
CA PRO A 190 -12.11 -5.29 4.68
C PRO A 190 -11.73 -6.19 3.51
N LEU A 191 -11.64 -7.50 3.73
CA LEU A 191 -11.30 -8.47 2.67
C LEU A 191 -12.21 -8.35 1.44
N SER A 192 -13.46 -7.92 1.62
CA SER A 192 -14.39 -7.61 0.52
C SER A 192 -13.88 -6.53 -0.44
N ALA A 193 -13.05 -5.59 0.05
CA ALA A 193 -12.41 -4.59 -0.82
C ALA A 193 -11.39 -5.23 -1.78
N ALA A 194 -10.63 -6.23 -1.32
CA ALA A 194 -9.74 -6.98 -2.19
C ALA A 194 -10.50 -7.84 -3.21
N HIS A 195 -11.60 -8.45 -2.80
CA HIS A 195 -12.49 -9.17 -3.72
C HIS A 195 -13.04 -8.24 -4.80
N TYR A 196 -13.47 -7.03 -4.43
CA TYR A 196 -13.92 -6.02 -5.39
C TYR A 196 -12.84 -5.70 -6.43
N ILE A 197 -11.58 -5.47 -6.01
CA ILE A 197 -10.48 -5.22 -6.96
C ILE A 197 -10.28 -6.44 -7.86
N ARG A 198 -10.25 -7.66 -7.32
CA ARG A 198 -10.08 -8.89 -8.11
C ARG A 198 -11.18 -9.07 -9.15
N GLU A 199 -12.43 -8.79 -8.80
CA GLU A 199 -13.58 -8.94 -9.70
C GLU A 199 -13.59 -7.92 -10.84
N ASN A 200 -12.95 -6.76 -10.64
CA ASN A 200 -12.86 -5.69 -11.64
C ASN A 200 -11.51 -5.63 -12.38
N THR A 201 -10.63 -6.61 -12.14
CA THR A 201 -9.31 -6.68 -12.77
C THR A 201 -8.90 -8.14 -13.00
N SER A 202 -7.73 -8.37 -13.62
CA SER A 202 -7.09 -9.69 -13.71
C SER A 202 -6.16 -9.99 -12.52
N ALA A 203 -6.34 -9.34 -11.37
CA ALA A 203 -5.47 -9.51 -10.22
C ALA A 203 -5.58 -10.90 -9.60
N SER A 204 -4.43 -11.48 -9.21
CA SER A 204 -4.40 -12.63 -8.31
C SER A 204 -4.55 -12.16 -6.86
N LEU A 205 -5.33 -12.89 -6.06
CA LEU A 205 -5.55 -12.59 -4.65
C LEU A 205 -5.00 -13.73 -3.78
N LYS A 206 -4.16 -13.37 -2.81
CA LYS A 206 -3.65 -14.23 -1.76
C LYS A 206 -4.20 -13.73 -0.42
N VAL A 207 -4.98 -14.55 0.25
CA VAL A 207 -5.53 -14.26 1.57
C VAL A 207 -4.67 -14.93 2.64
N VAL A 208 -4.27 -14.17 3.65
CA VAL A 208 -3.52 -14.67 4.80
C VAL A 208 -4.51 -14.92 5.94
N ASN A 209 -4.73 -16.20 6.26
CA ASN A 209 -5.70 -16.60 7.27
C ASN A 209 -5.32 -16.05 8.66
N GLY A 210 -6.30 -15.53 9.37
CA GLY A 210 -6.16 -14.99 10.71
C GLY A 210 -5.38 -13.68 10.84
N ALA A 211 -4.84 -13.13 9.74
CA ALA A 211 -4.05 -11.91 9.75
C ALA A 211 -4.90 -10.64 9.65
N GLY A 212 -4.43 -9.56 10.27
CA GLY A 212 -5.00 -8.21 10.19
C GLY A 212 -4.46 -7.39 9.01
N HIS A 213 -4.45 -6.06 9.19
CA HIS A 213 -4.04 -5.10 8.16
C HIS A 213 -2.51 -5.00 7.97
N ALA A 214 -1.74 -5.27 9.03
CA ALA A 214 -0.30 -5.02 9.08
C ALA A 214 0.54 -6.18 8.52
N LEU A 215 0.15 -6.80 7.40
CA LEU A 215 0.81 -7.97 6.81
C LEU A 215 2.31 -7.80 6.59
N CYS A 216 2.76 -6.58 6.23
CA CYS A 216 4.18 -6.26 6.06
C CYS A 216 5.00 -6.36 7.36
N VAL A 217 4.32 -6.48 8.52
CA VAL A 217 4.93 -6.66 9.84
C VAL A 217 4.63 -8.05 10.40
N THR A 218 3.38 -8.50 10.30
CA THR A 218 2.92 -9.74 10.93
C THR A 218 3.31 -10.97 10.13
N ASN A 219 3.29 -10.87 8.81
CA ASN A 219 3.56 -11.94 7.85
C ASN A 219 4.63 -11.52 6.82
N PHE A 220 5.64 -10.78 7.28
CA PHE A 220 6.62 -10.15 6.40
C PHE A 220 7.39 -11.15 5.51
N GLU A 221 7.75 -12.34 6.03
CA GLU A 221 8.42 -13.38 5.23
C GLU A 221 7.54 -13.89 4.10
N TYR A 222 6.27 -14.15 4.40
CA TYR A 222 5.30 -14.56 3.39
C TYR A 222 5.11 -13.46 2.34
N CYS A 223 4.92 -12.22 2.77
CA CYS A 223 4.79 -11.08 1.85
C CYS A 223 6.02 -10.92 0.97
N ALA A 224 7.23 -11.02 1.54
CA ALA A 224 8.47 -10.92 0.77
C ALA A 224 8.57 -12.01 -0.30
N ASN A 225 8.27 -13.27 0.05
CA ASN A 225 8.31 -14.40 -0.88
C ASN A 225 7.31 -14.24 -2.03
N GLU A 226 6.06 -13.84 -1.73
CA GLU A 226 5.04 -13.62 -2.76
C GLU A 226 5.41 -12.46 -3.70
N VAL A 227 5.98 -11.37 -3.16
CA VAL A 227 6.48 -10.24 -3.96
C VAL A 227 7.63 -10.69 -4.86
N ILE A 228 8.61 -11.46 -4.34
CA ILE A 228 9.73 -11.97 -5.13
C ILE A 228 9.24 -12.87 -6.27
N GLN A 229 8.35 -13.82 -5.99
CA GLN A 229 7.78 -14.70 -7.02
C GLN A 229 7.07 -13.89 -8.11
N PHE A 230 6.30 -12.87 -7.72
CA PHE A 230 5.61 -11.99 -8.67
C PHE A 230 6.60 -11.19 -9.53
N VAL A 231 7.65 -10.64 -8.94
CA VAL A 231 8.70 -9.89 -9.66
C VAL A 231 9.44 -10.78 -10.65
N GLU A 232 9.84 -11.98 -10.22
CA GLU A 232 10.55 -12.93 -11.09
C GLU A 232 9.66 -13.44 -12.24
N GLY A 233 8.36 -13.63 -12.00
CA GLY A 233 7.40 -13.92 -13.07
C GLY A 233 7.39 -12.83 -14.14
N ILE A 234 7.34 -11.56 -13.76
CA ILE A 234 7.39 -10.42 -14.70
C ILE A 234 8.72 -10.39 -15.45
N ARG A 235 9.85 -10.65 -14.79
CA ARG A 235 11.17 -10.69 -15.43
C ARG A 235 11.25 -11.78 -16.48
N TYR A 236 10.76 -12.97 -16.16
CA TYR A 236 10.74 -14.12 -17.07
C TYR A 236 9.91 -13.84 -18.31
N ASP A 237 8.72 -13.28 -18.19
CA ASP A 237 7.83 -12.92 -19.29
C ASP A 237 8.46 -11.87 -20.21
N GLN A 238 9.14 -10.86 -19.64
CA GLN A 238 9.85 -9.85 -20.42
C GLN A 238 11.03 -10.43 -21.21
N GLN A 239 11.77 -11.39 -20.67
CA GLN A 239 12.87 -12.06 -21.36
C GLN A 239 12.35 -12.89 -22.54
N ASN A 240 11.29 -13.66 -22.34
CA ASN A 240 10.69 -14.49 -23.36
C ASN A 240 10.03 -13.67 -24.50
N ALA A 241 9.47 -12.50 -24.20
CA ALA A 241 8.93 -11.61 -25.23
C ALA A 241 10.01 -11.07 -26.16
N ILE A 242 11.21 -10.78 -25.65
CA ILE A 242 12.36 -10.34 -26.47
C ILE A 242 12.87 -11.47 -27.35
N THR A 243 12.97 -12.70 -26.84
CA THR A 243 13.47 -13.86 -27.59
C THR A 243 12.56 -14.27 -28.74
N LYS A 244 11.25 -14.00 -28.66
CA LYS A 244 10.28 -14.28 -29.73
C LYS A 244 10.23 -13.21 -30.82
N THR A 245 10.90 -12.08 -30.64
CA THR A 245 10.89 -10.94 -31.59
C THR A 245 12.17 -10.86 -32.41
N ILE A 246 13.13 -11.75 -32.17
CA ILE A 246 14.36 -11.98 -32.93
C ILE A 246 14.20 -13.21 -33.79
#